data_efb8d6f3e3694a85c8d72af0439b63f9
#
_entry.id   efb8d6f3e3694a85c8d72af0439b63f9
#
_cell.length_a   1.000
_cell.length_b   1.000
_cell.length_c   1.000
_cell.angle_alpha   90.00
_cell.angle_beta   90.00
_cell.angle_gamma   90.00
#
_symmetry.space_group_name_H-M   'P 1'
#
loop_
_entity.id
_entity.type
_entity.pdbx_description
1 polymer ?
#
loop_
_entity_poly.entity_id
_entity_poly.type
_entity_poly.pdbx_seq_one_letter_code
_entity_poly.pdbx_strand_id
1 'polypeptide(L)'
;MSSPRPRVRRSKKLGGAERGKAVIVLNPAEPPLIMRDTVYVLSELAEQAAIEASISEMVARVRAYVPGYRLKQRVQFDVIPPAAPLNVPKLGPRHGLKTSVFLEVEGAAHYLPSYAGNLDIMTSAALACGDMMARRRIEAGFARGLKPPVEASPNCQGVSA
;
A
#
# COMPACT_ATOMS: atom_id res chain seq x y z
N MET A 1 15.28 -25.17 -6.13
CA MET A 1 14.51 -24.02 -6.68
C MET A 1 13.94 -23.23 -5.53
N SER A 2 14.45 -22.01 -5.28
CA SER A 2 14.02 -21.17 -4.15
C SER A 2 12.62 -20.61 -4.43
N SER A 3 11.69 -20.82 -3.51
CA SER A 3 10.33 -20.28 -3.60
C SER A 3 10.38 -18.73 -3.68
N PRO A 4 9.66 -18.08 -4.59
CA PRO A 4 9.66 -16.62 -4.69
C PRO A 4 9.14 -16.00 -3.40
N ARG A 5 9.84 -14.95 -2.92
CA ARG A 5 9.48 -14.25 -1.70
C ARG A 5 8.02 -13.71 -1.75
N PRO A 6 7.27 -13.71 -0.64
CA PRO A 6 5.83 -13.39 -0.62
C PRO A 6 5.44 -12.07 -1.29
N ARG A 7 6.26 -11.02 -1.17
CA ARG A 7 6.05 -9.69 -1.80
C ARG A 7 6.05 -9.74 -3.34
N VAL A 8 6.95 -10.55 -3.91
CA VAL A 8 7.03 -10.74 -5.38
C VAL A 8 5.79 -11.48 -5.92
N ARG A 9 5.29 -12.48 -5.19
CA ARG A 9 4.05 -13.18 -5.56
C ARG A 9 2.84 -12.24 -5.56
N ARG A 10 2.77 -11.29 -4.62
CA ARG A 10 1.66 -10.32 -4.54
C ARG A 10 1.68 -9.34 -5.69
N SER A 11 2.83 -8.78 -6.06
CA SER A 11 2.94 -7.88 -7.22
C SER A 11 2.46 -8.54 -8.51
N LYS A 12 2.78 -9.83 -8.70
CA LYS A 12 2.27 -10.60 -9.85
C LYS A 12 0.77 -10.87 -9.78
N LYS A 13 0.29 -11.34 -8.64
CA LYS A 13 -1.08 -11.83 -8.50
C LYS A 13 -2.12 -10.71 -8.37
N LEU A 14 -1.76 -9.59 -7.74
CA LEU A 14 -2.66 -8.48 -7.49
C LEU A 14 -2.40 -7.30 -8.43
N GLY A 15 -1.15 -7.05 -8.80
CA GLY A 15 -0.75 -5.94 -9.66
C GLY A 15 -0.63 -6.30 -11.15
N GLY A 16 -0.92 -7.53 -11.56
CA GLY A 16 -0.83 -7.96 -12.96
C GLY A 16 0.59 -7.98 -13.55
N ALA A 17 1.62 -7.73 -12.74
CA ALA A 17 2.99 -7.67 -13.23
C ALA A 17 3.50 -9.05 -13.67
N GLU A 18 4.09 -9.15 -14.85
CA GLU A 18 4.74 -10.39 -15.31
C GLU A 18 5.84 -10.83 -14.37
N ARG A 19 6.63 -9.89 -13.90
CA ARG A 19 7.76 -10.11 -12.99
C ARG A 19 7.87 -9.01 -11.95
N GLY A 20 8.42 -9.35 -10.79
CA GLY A 20 8.69 -8.41 -9.73
C GLY A 20 9.91 -8.84 -8.91
N LYS A 21 10.59 -7.88 -8.34
CA LYS A 21 11.67 -8.05 -7.36
C LYS A 21 11.42 -7.08 -6.22
N ALA A 22 11.49 -7.56 -4.99
CA ALA A 22 11.47 -6.72 -3.81
C ALA A 22 12.81 -6.81 -3.08
N VAL A 23 13.31 -5.66 -2.67
CA VAL A 23 14.51 -5.51 -1.85
C VAL A 23 14.10 -4.79 -0.59
N ILE A 24 14.53 -5.30 0.56
CA ILE A 24 14.33 -4.64 1.85
C ILE A 24 15.72 -4.17 2.30
N VAL A 25 15.81 -2.88 2.61
CA VAL A 25 17.01 -2.26 3.16
C VAL A 25 16.68 -1.85 4.59
N LEU A 26 17.44 -2.38 5.54
CA LEU A 26 17.40 -1.92 6.92
C LEU A 26 18.48 -0.85 7.06
N ASN A 27 18.07 0.34 7.47
CA ASN A 27 18.98 1.48 7.63
C ASN A 27 19.07 1.85 9.13
N PRO A 28 20.21 1.57 9.79
CA PRO A 28 20.43 1.89 11.19
C PRO A 28 20.87 3.35 11.40
N ALA A 29 20.31 4.29 10.65
CA ALA A 29 20.65 5.71 10.77
C ALA A 29 20.23 6.28 12.13
N GLU A 30 21.05 7.21 12.63
CA GLU A 30 20.76 8.01 13.83
C GLU A 30 20.72 9.49 13.43
N PRO A 31 19.61 10.21 13.61
CA PRO A 31 18.31 9.74 14.12
C PRO A 31 17.60 8.79 13.12
N PRO A 32 16.68 7.93 13.61
CA PRO A 32 15.95 6.99 12.78
C PRO A 32 15.14 7.69 11.68
N LEU A 33 15.17 7.14 10.48
CA LEU A 33 14.44 7.67 9.34
C LEU A 33 13.01 7.12 9.29
N ILE A 34 12.06 7.98 8.91
CA ILE A 34 10.69 7.55 8.57
C ILE A 34 10.76 6.51 7.45
N MET A 35 9.88 5.50 7.53
CA MET A 35 9.78 4.45 6.53
C MET A 35 9.56 5.02 5.14
N ARG A 36 10.33 4.54 4.18
CA ARG A 36 10.24 4.90 2.76
C ARG A 36 10.14 3.66 1.89
N ASP A 37 9.27 3.74 0.91
CA ASP A 37 9.17 2.74 -0.16
C ASP A 37 9.38 3.41 -1.51
N THR A 38 10.09 2.72 -2.42
CA THR A 38 10.20 3.14 -3.81
C THR A 38 9.71 2.01 -4.69
N VAL A 39 8.75 2.30 -5.54
CA VAL A 39 8.20 1.34 -6.50
C VAL A 39 8.59 1.78 -7.91
N TYR A 40 9.32 0.92 -8.61
CA TYR A 40 9.64 1.08 -10.01
C TYR A 40 8.79 0.13 -10.84
N VAL A 41 8.09 0.68 -11.82
CA VAL A 41 7.28 -0.09 -12.77
C VAL A 41 7.79 0.22 -14.18
N LEU A 42 8.05 -0.81 -14.97
CA LEU A 42 8.28 -0.69 -16.41
C LEU A 42 7.08 -1.27 -17.12
N SER A 43 6.42 -0.46 -17.91
CA SER A 43 5.23 -0.81 -18.69
C SER A 43 5.42 -0.44 -20.17
N GLU A 44 4.48 -0.81 -21.00
CA GLU A 44 4.31 -0.22 -22.30
C GLU A 44 4.04 1.29 -22.18
N LEU A 45 4.17 2.01 -23.29
CA LEU A 45 3.87 3.44 -23.32
C LEU A 45 2.38 3.65 -23.04
N ALA A 46 2.09 4.50 -22.06
CA ALA A 46 0.74 4.83 -21.65
C ALA A 46 0.64 6.31 -21.26
N GLU A 47 -0.57 6.80 -21.11
CA GLU A 47 -0.81 8.20 -20.73
C GLU A 47 -0.38 8.44 -19.27
N GLN A 48 0.58 9.34 -19.10
CA GLN A 48 1.18 9.62 -17.79
C GLN A 48 0.15 10.22 -16.81
N ALA A 49 -0.74 11.08 -17.30
CA ALA A 49 -1.77 11.70 -16.48
C ALA A 49 -2.75 10.67 -15.88
N ALA A 50 -3.14 9.66 -16.66
CA ALA A 50 -4.00 8.58 -16.20
C ALA A 50 -3.30 7.72 -15.13
N ILE A 51 -2.00 7.46 -15.31
CA ILE A 51 -1.20 6.73 -14.30
C ILE A 51 -1.09 7.55 -13.01
N GLU A 52 -0.80 8.86 -13.11
CA GLU A 52 -0.67 9.74 -11.94
C GLU A 52 -2.00 9.85 -11.16
N ALA A 53 -3.13 9.96 -11.88
CA ALA A 53 -4.46 9.96 -11.28
C ALA A 53 -4.76 8.65 -10.53
N SER A 54 -4.48 7.50 -11.14
CA SER A 54 -4.67 6.18 -10.53
C SER A 54 -3.81 5.99 -9.28
N ILE A 55 -2.55 6.45 -9.31
CA ILE A 55 -1.66 6.39 -8.14
C ILE A 55 -2.20 7.29 -7.02
N SER A 56 -2.64 8.51 -7.36
CA SER A 56 -3.19 9.47 -6.39
C SER A 56 -4.45 8.93 -5.72
N GLU A 57 -5.36 8.33 -6.48
CA GLU A 57 -6.55 7.66 -5.97
C GLU A 57 -6.18 6.53 -5.01
N MET A 58 -5.22 5.68 -5.39
CA MET A 58 -4.78 4.58 -4.53
C MET A 58 -4.16 5.08 -3.24
N VAL A 59 -3.33 6.12 -3.30
CA VAL A 59 -2.73 6.75 -2.12
C VAL A 59 -3.82 7.29 -1.20
N ALA A 60 -4.85 7.97 -1.73
CA ALA A 60 -5.97 8.47 -0.96
C ALA A 60 -6.76 7.34 -0.27
N ARG A 61 -7.00 6.23 -0.98
CA ARG A 61 -7.67 5.05 -0.41
C ARG A 61 -6.87 4.41 0.74
N VAL A 62 -5.56 4.30 0.59
CA VAL A 62 -4.69 3.77 1.67
C VAL A 62 -4.66 4.73 2.84
N ARG A 63 -4.56 6.03 2.58
CA ARG A 63 -4.53 7.07 3.60
C ARG A 63 -5.79 7.08 4.49
N ALA A 64 -6.92 6.61 3.98
CA ALA A 64 -8.16 6.52 4.75
C ALA A 64 -8.02 5.62 6.00
N TYR A 65 -7.13 4.61 5.98
CA TYR A 65 -6.88 3.74 7.13
C TYR A 65 -5.42 3.79 7.62
N VAL A 66 -4.52 4.45 6.91
CA VAL A 66 -3.14 4.75 7.31
C VAL A 66 -2.89 6.24 7.10
N PRO A 67 -3.25 7.12 8.04
CA PRO A 67 -3.20 8.58 7.85
C PRO A 67 -1.80 9.12 7.45
N GLY A 68 -0.73 8.48 7.93
CA GLY A 68 0.64 8.85 7.60
C GLY A 68 1.17 8.35 6.25
N TYR A 69 0.33 7.69 5.43
CA TYR A 69 0.72 7.22 4.10
C TYR A 69 0.62 8.35 3.07
N ARG A 70 1.72 8.66 2.40
CA ARG A 70 1.77 9.76 1.43
C ARG A 70 2.81 9.55 0.33
N LEU A 71 2.62 10.22 -0.79
CA LEU A 71 3.69 10.43 -1.76
C LEU A 71 4.74 11.35 -1.15
N LYS A 72 6.01 10.93 -1.19
CA LYS A 72 7.14 11.75 -0.75
C LYS A 72 7.42 12.88 -1.74
N GLN A 73 7.20 12.62 -3.03
CA GLN A 73 7.39 13.56 -4.13
C GLN A 73 6.49 13.17 -5.31
N ARG A 74 6.43 14.01 -6.33
CA ARG A 74 5.68 13.71 -7.55
C ARG A 74 6.17 12.42 -8.19
N VAL A 75 5.24 11.70 -8.82
CA VAL A 75 5.54 10.53 -9.65
C VAL A 75 6.47 10.94 -10.78
N GLN A 76 7.49 10.16 -11.03
CA GLN A 76 8.46 10.42 -12.10
C GLN A 76 8.24 9.44 -13.25
N PHE A 77 8.34 9.95 -14.46
CA PHE A 77 8.18 9.18 -15.67
C PHE A 77 9.42 9.34 -16.55
N ASP A 78 10.02 8.22 -16.91
CA ASP A 78 11.17 8.14 -17.80
C ASP A 78 10.80 7.27 -19.00
N VAL A 79 10.83 7.84 -20.20
CA VAL A 79 10.66 7.07 -21.44
C VAL A 79 11.99 6.40 -21.78
N ILE A 80 11.99 5.08 -21.80
CA ILE A 80 13.16 4.26 -22.17
C ILE A 80 13.03 3.92 -23.66
N PRO A 81 13.85 4.53 -24.54
CA PRO A 81 13.76 4.32 -25.96
C PRO A 81 14.31 2.94 -26.38
N PRO A 82 13.83 2.36 -27.49
CA PRO A 82 14.36 1.11 -28.02
C PRO A 82 15.85 1.16 -28.39
N ALA A 83 16.35 2.35 -28.76
CA ALA A 83 17.76 2.57 -29.10
C ALA A 83 18.70 2.49 -27.88
N ALA A 84 18.19 2.72 -26.66
CA ALA A 84 18.94 2.67 -25.42
C ALA A 84 18.11 1.94 -24.33
N PRO A 85 17.89 0.62 -24.49
CA PRO A 85 17.03 -0.14 -23.60
C PRO A 85 17.66 -0.31 -22.21
N LEU A 86 16.79 -0.36 -21.19
CA LEU A 86 17.20 -0.70 -19.84
C LEU A 86 17.49 -2.21 -19.74
N ASN A 87 18.68 -2.56 -19.33
CA ASN A 87 19.01 -3.96 -19.09
C ASN A 87 18.44 -4.45 -17.74
N VAL A 88 17.37 -5.23 -17.81
CA VAL A 88 16.73 -5.78 -16.61
C VAL A 88 17.30 -7.17 -16.31
N PRO A 89 17.89 -7.40 -15.13
CA PRO A 89 18.47 -8.69 -14.77
C PRO A 89 17.50 -9.85 -14.98
N LYS A 90 17.94 -10.89 -15.70
CA LYS A 90 17.16 -12.10 -16.08
C LYS A 90 16.03 -11.88 -17.10
N LEU A 91 15.83 -10.66 -17.60
CA LEU A 91 14.84 -10.32 -18.62
C LEU A 91 15.49 -9.76 -19.90
N GLY A 92 16.76 -9.35 -19.79
CA GLY A 92 17.46 -8.69 -20.88
C GLY A 92 17.05 -7.24 -21.10
N PRO A 93 17.34 -6.71 -22.29
CA PRO A 93 17.01 -5.33 -22.64
C PRO A 93 15.51 -5.10 -22.76
N ARG A 94 15.01 -4.03 -22.16
CA ARG A 94 13.61 -3.63 -22.17
C ARG A 94 13.49 -2.13 -22.43
N HIS A 95 12.45 -1.74 -23.14
CA HIS A 95 12.07 -0.36 -23.43
C HIS A 95 10.61 -0.14 -22.99
N GLY A 96 10.16 1.11 -22.95
CA GLY A 96 8.81 1.46 -22.52
C GLY A 96 8.79 2.65 -21.57
N LEU A 97 7.77 2.76 -20.75
CA LEU A 97 7.61 3.80 -19.75
C LEU A 97 8.04 3.28 -18.37
N LYS A 98 9.07 3.89 -17.79
CA LYS A 98 9.47 3.66 -16.41
C LYS A 98 8.76 4.67 -15.51
N THR A 99 7.89 4.19 -14.64
CA THR A 99 7.22 4.97 -13.61
C THR A 99 7.91 4.74 -12.27
N SER A 100 8.27 5.82 -11.59
CA SER A 100 8.91 5.78 -10.27
C SER A 100 8.00 6.45 -9.25
N VAL A 101 7.55 5.69 -8.24
CA VAL A 101 6.67 6.15 -7.17
C VAL A 101 7.43 6.11 -5.86
N PHE A 102 7.51 7.26 -5.19
CA PHE A 102 8.21 7.41 -3.92
C PHE A 102 7.19 7.62 -2.81
N LEU A 103 7.14 6.70 -1.89
CA LEU A 103 6.20 6.68 -0.78
C LEU A 103 6.93 6.91 0.54
N GLU A 104 6.24 7.54 1.47
CA GLU A 104 6.68 7.71 2.84
C GLU A 104 5.53 7.39 3.76
N VAL A 105 5.84 6.70 4.87
CA VAL A 105 4.84 6.29 5.83
C VAL A 105 5.28 6.68 7.21
N GLU A 106 4.57 7.63 7.77
CA GLU A 106 4.74 8.06 9.15
C GLU A 106 3.77 7.29 10.04
N GLY A 107 4.28 6.73 11.12
CA GLY A 107 3.46 6.02 12.09
C GLY A 107 2.64 6.98 12.96
N ALA A 108 1.54 6.49 13.50
CA ALA A 108 0.64 7.27 14.35
C ALA A 108 1.22 7.61 15.73
N ALA A 109 2.36 7.05 16.09
CA ALA A 109 3.07 7.27 17.35
C ALA A 109 2.25 6.93 18.63
N HIS A 110 1.33 5.96 18.54
CA HIS A 110 0.54 5.54 19.70
C HIS A 110 1.38 4.76 20.72
N TYR A 111 2.06 3.69 20.26
CA TYR A 111 2.93 2.84 21.10
C TYR A 111 4.36 2.82 20.59
N LEU A 112 4.54 2.95 19.28
CA LEU A 112 5.83 2.96 18.62
C LEU A 112 6.14 4.36 18.12
N PRO A 113 7.42 4.75 18.03
CA PRO A 113 7.80 6.04 17.47
C PRO A 113 7.29 6.22 16.04
N SER A 114 7.08 7.46 15.61
CA SER A 114 6.54 7.79 14.28
C SER A 114 7.34 7.24 13.10
N TYR A 115 8.64 6.97 13.29
CA TYR A 115 9.45 6.33 12.24
C TYR A 115 9.08 4.86 11.98
N ALA A 116 8.38 4.20 12.91
CA ALA A 116 7.97 2.79 12.82
C ALA A 116 6.70 2.56 11.97
N GLY A 117 6.46 3.38 10.96
CA GLY A 117 5.27 3.31 10.09
C GLY A 117 5.01 1.96 9.44
N ASN A 118 6.05 1.11 9.31
CA ASN A 118 5.89 -0.25 8.80
C ASN A 118 4.96 -1.11 9.67
N LEU A 119 5.03 -0.98 10.99
CA LEU A 119 4.19 -1.74 11.92
C LEU A 119 2.78 -1.18 11.96
N ASP A 120 2.63 0.14 11.92
CA ASP A 120 1.33 0.80 11.87
C ASP A 120 0.54 0.47 10.60
N ILE A 121 1.19 0.37 9.44
CA ILE A 121 0.54 -0.11 8.21
C ILE A 121 -0.05 -1.51 8.42
N MET A 122 0.70 -2.42 9.05
CA MET A 122 0.26 -3.80 9.21
C MET A 122 -0.96 -3.90 10.13
N THR A 123 -0.95 -3.19 11.25
CA THR A 123 -2.06 -3.18 12.22
C THR A 123 -3.29 -2.47 11.67
N SER A 124 -3.12 -1.30 11.07
CA SER A 124 -4.21 -0.53 10.44
C SER A 124 -4.86 -1.28 9.28
N ALA A 125 -4.06 -1.94 8.44
CA ALA A 125 -4.59 -2.76 7.35
C ALA A 125 -5.35 -3.98 7.87
N ALA A 126 -4.89 -4.62 8.95
CA ALA A 126 -5.58 -5.74 9.57
C ALA A 126 -6.93 -5.31 10.14
N LEU A 127 -6.98 -4.17 10.83
CA LEU A 127 -8.22 -3.60 11.36
C LEU A 127 -9.20 -3.26 10.23
N ALA A 128 -8.76 -2.53 9.20
CA ALA A 128 -9.59 -2.18 8.05
C ALA A 128 -10.14 -3.43 7.31
N CYS A 129 -9.35 -4.50 7.21
CA CYS A 129 -9.83 -5.77 6.68
C CYS A 129 -10.90 -6.40 7.58
N GLY A 130 -10.71 -6.39 8.89
CA GLY A 130 -11.67 -6.88 9.87
C GLY A 130 -13.01 -6.16 9.76
N ASP A 131 -12.98 -4.84 9.73
CA ASP A 131 -14.17 -4.00 9.55
C ASP A 131 -14.90 -4.29 8.24
N MET A 132 -14.16 -4.40 7.14
CA MET A 132 -14.74 -4.74 5.84
C MET A 132 -15.41 -6.12 5.86
N MET A 133 -14.78 -7.11 6.49
CA MET A 133 -15.36 -8.46 6.62
C MET A 133 -16.62 -8.44 7.48
N ALA A 134 -16.62 -7.69 8.59
CA ALA A 134 -17.78 -7.52 9.46
C ALA A 134 -18.96 -6.85 8.71
N ARG A 135 -18.70 -5.74 8.02
CA ARG A 135 -19.71 -5.06 7.20
C ARG A 135 -20.34 -5.99 6.15
N ARG A 136 -19.52 -6.71 5.40
CA ARG A 136 -20.03 -7.69 4.41
C ARG A 136 -20.89 -8.79 5.03
N ARG A 137 -20.56 -9.24 6.24
CA ARG A 137 -21.36 -10.24 6.96
C ARG A 137 -22.71 -9.66 7.41
N ILE A 138 -22.69 -8.42 7.92
CA ILE A 138 -23.93 -7.71 8.31
C ILE A 138 -24.82 -7.52 7.10
N GLU A 139 -24.29 -7.00 5.99
CA GLU A 139 -25.02 -6.82 4.74
C GLU A 139 -25.63 -8.14 4.22
N ALA A 140 -24.85 -9.22 4.22
CA ALA A 140 -25.33 -10.54 3.83
C ALA A 140 -26.38 -11.12 4.81
N GLY A 141 -26.30 -10.77 6.09
CA GLY A 141 -27.29 -11.11 7.11
C GLY A 141 -28.60 -10.38 6.90
N PHE A 142 -28.55 -9.08 6.59
CA PHE A 142 -29.72 -8.28 6.21
C PHE A 142 -30.40 -8.84 4.95
N ALA A 143 -29.63 -9.20 3.94
CA ALA A 143 -30.15 -9.80 2.70
C ALA A 143 -30.86 -11.16 2.94
N ARG A 144 -30.55 -11.86 4.04
CA ARG A 144 -31.20 -13.10 4.47
C ARG A 144 -32.34 -12.88 5.47
N GLY A 145 -32.74 -11.65 5.75
CA GLY A 145 -33.82 -11.33 6.68
C GLY A 145 -33.46 -11.50 8.17
N LEU A 146 -32.18 -11.57 8.51
CA LEU A 146 -31.75 -11.55 9.91
C LEU A 146 -31.89 -10.13 10.47
N LYS A 147 -32.56 -10.01 11.65
CA LYS A 147 -32.71 -8.72 12.34
C LYS A 147 -31.32 -8.09 12.61
N PRO A 148 -31.19 -6.74 12.50
CA PRO A 148 -29.95 -6.07 12.89
C PRO A 148 -29.63 -6.35 14.36
N PRO A 149 -28.35 -6.40 14.74
CA PRO A 149 -27.98 -6.41 16.14
C PRO A 149 -28.60 -5.19 16.81
N VAL A 150 -29.22 -5.41 17.97
CA VAL A 150 -29.76 -4.33 18.79
C VAL A 150 -28.62 -3.34 19.07
N GLU A 151 -28.81 -2.08 18.71
CA GLU A 151 -27.88 -1.01 19.06
C GLU A 151 -27.63 -1.08 20.56
N ALA A 152 -26.35 -1.17 20.95
CA ALA A 152 -25.97 -1.09 22.34
C ALA A 152 -26.46 0.24 22.91
N SER A 153 -27.41 0.16 23.81
CA SER A 153 -27.99 1.33 24.50
C SER A 153 -26.87 2.20 25.07
N PRO A 154 -26.85 3.51 24.87
CA PRO A 154 -25.84 4.40 25.43
C PRO A 154 -26.15 4.67 26.90
N ASN A 155 -25.95 3.67 27.75
CA ASN A 155 -26.18 3.84 29.19
C ASN A 155 -25.00 3.27 29.99
N CYS A 156 -23.88 4.00 29.95
CA CYS A 156 -22.84 3.94 30.98
C CYS A 156 -22.41 5.37 31.30
N GLN A 157 -23.38 6.21 31.71
CA GLN A 157 -23.08 7.38 32.53
C GLN A 157 -23.32 6.97 33.98
N GLY A 158 -22.30 7.12 34.81
CA GLY A 158 -22.42 7.23 36.24
C GLY A 158 -21.86 6.05 37.04
N VAL A 159 -20.57 6.07 37.35
CA VAL A 159 -20.11 5.82 38.74
C VAL A 159 -19.03 6.85 39.03
N SER A 160 -19.48 7.94 39.67
CA SER A 160 -18.63 8.79 40.48
C SER A 160 -18.51 8.16 41.86
N ALA A 161 -17.31 7.93 42.34
CA ALA A 161 -16.91 7.95 43.74
C ALA A 161 -15.38 7.91 43.82
#